data_62a0af7ba081ac8a0aab1c7a963bdc89
#
_entry.id   62a0af7ba081ac8a0aab1c7a963bdc89
#
_cell.length_a   1.000
_cell.length_b   1.000
_cell.length_c   1.000
_cell.angle_alpha   90.00
_cell.angle_beta   90.00
_cell.angle_gamma   90.00
#
_symmetry.space_group_name_H-M   'P 1'
#
loop_
_entity.id
_entity.type
_entity.pdbx_description
1 polymer ?
#
loop_
_entity_poly.entity_id
_entity_poly.type
_entity_poly.pdbx_seq_one_letter_code
_entity_poly.pdbx_strand_id
1 'polypeptide(L)'
;MNTSVSFPATSRRSVARHPVWTVSVLVAAAVLAGCADMSGITPQARLRDPASVGLVATAPSAVAAPTVSTEWWHAMGDAQLDALVAQALQNNPSLKVAQARLARAQAVTEVADAALLPQINGAVDLTRQRYTETGAVPAPLAGSIRSTGTLQLNASWELDFFGKYRAALDAALGTVNAAEADAQAARVLLASNVARSYIKLARTEAQLVVARRTLAQREETLGLVRDRVSAGLDSQLEQHQSEGGLPEARQQIEALQEQSQLTRNALGALVGDPKVALVLSAPALAAIKNMDLPPAIPADLLGRRADIAAARWRVEAAGKDVVNAKTQFYPNINLVAFAGLSSIGLNRLIGSDSLQWGVGPALRLPIFEGGRLRANLRGKTADLDAAVESYNASVLDAVHDVADQVASARSITRQQTEQQAAQKSAESAYGIAVQRYKAGLGNYLNVLTAETNVLVQRRQAVDLAARALDVQVGLARAVGGGYTAAALPVQQVAGE
;
A
#
# COMPACT_ATOMS: atom_id res chain seq x y z
N MET A 1 105.56 5.69 -47.98
CA MET A 1 104.61 4.64 -48.18
C MET A 1 103.67 4.70 -47.00
N ASN A 2 102.52 5.32 -47.15
CA ASN A 2 101.48 5.54 -46.13
C ASN A 2 100.46 4.48 -46.25
N THR A 3 100.21 3.69 -45.20
CA THR A 3 99.07 2.80 -45.07
C THR A 3 98.09 3.39 -44.04
N SER A 4 96.97 3.85 -44.55
CA SER A 4 95.85 4.32 -43.76
C SER A 4 94.98 3.13 -43.27
N VAL A 5 94.85 2.98 -41.96
CA VAL A 5 93.97 2.00 -41.34
C VAL A 5 92.64 2.70 -41.06
N SER A 6 91.55 2.20 -41.69
CA SER A 6 90.19 2.69 -41.45
C SER A 6 89.54 1.83 -40.40
N PHE A 7 88.96 2.50 -39.35
CA PHE A 7 88.16 1.88 -38.30
C PHE A 7 86.68 1.88 -38.66
N PRO A 8 85.89 0.79 -38.40
CA PRO A 8 84.48 0.78 -38.68
C PRO A 8 83.71 1.51 -37.59
N ALA A 9 82.69 2.27 -38.00
CA ALA A 9 81.77 3.02 -37.11
C ALA A 9 80.82 2.04 -36.41
N THR A 10 80.80 2.05 -35.09
CA THR A 10 79.85 1.34 -34.24
C THR A 10 78.50 2.05 -34.23
N SER A 11 77.47 1.47 -34.76
CA SER A 11 76.06 1.91 -34.68
C SER A 11 75.54 1.77 -33.25
N ARG A 12 75.26 2.90 -32.58
CA ARG A 12 74.55 2.96 -31.32
C ARG A 12 73.09 2.56 -31.59
N ARG A 13 72.69 1.34 -31.17
CA ARG A 13 71.24 0.97 -31.03
C ARG A 13 70.67 1.78 -29.86
N SER A 14 69.74 2.67 -30.15
CA SER A 14 68.88 3.35 -29.16
C SER A 14 67.94 2.32 -28.54
N VAL A 15 68.20 1.89 -27.33
CA VAL A 15 67.23 1.13 -26.50
C VAL A 15 66.10 2.08 -26.15
N ALA A 16 64.95 1.91 -26.80
CA ALA A 16 63.72 2.60 -26.43
C ALA A 16 63.35 2.23 -24.96
N ARG A 17 63.55 3.18 -24.04
CA ARG A 17 63.04 3.08 -22.69
C ARG A 17 61.51 3.16 -22.79
N HIS A 18 60.82 2.04 -22.89
CA HIS A 18 59.38 2.02 -22.65
C HIS A 18 59.12 2.46 -21.20
N PRO A 19 58.27 3.44 -20.97
CA PRO A 19 58.08 3.95 -19.62
C PRO A 19 57.44 2.85 -18.77
N VAL A 20 58.14 2.39 -17.76
CA VAL A 20 57.67 1.42 -16.75
C VAL A 20 56.35 1.84 -16.15
N TRP A 21 56.04 3.14 -16.18
CA TRP A 21 54.76 3.72 -15.77
C TRP A 21 53.55 3.25 -16.56
N THR A 22 53.64 3.02 -17.85
CA THR A 22 52.51 2.53 -18.65
C THR A 22 52.14 1.07 -18.34
N VAL A 23 53.12 0.24 -18.06
CA VAL A 23 52.90 -1.15 -17.66
C VAL A 23 52.34 -1.22 -16.24
N SER A 24 52.79 -0.36 -15.32
CA SER A 24 52.25 -0.30 -13.95
C SER A 24 50.80 0.21 -13.92
N VAL A 25 50.44 1.19 -14.77
CA VAL A 25 49.06 1.68 -14.90
C VAL A 25 48.14 0.61 -15.53
N LEU A 26 48.63 -0.13 -16.53
CA LEU A 26 47.85 -1.22 -17.15
C LEU A 26 47.65 -2.41 -16.18
N VAL A 27 48.65 -2.79 -15.41
CA VAL A 27 48.53 -3.81 -14.38
C VAL A 27 47.63 -3.35 -13.24
N ALA A 28 47.68 -2.11 -12.81
CA ALA A 28 46.78 -1.53 -11.82
C ALA A 28 45.33 -1.48 -12.34
N ALA A 29 45.10 -1.16 -13.60
CA ALA A 29 43.81 -1.15 -14.25
C ALA A 29 43.25 -2.59 -14.41
N ALA A 30 44.05 -3.56 -14.75
CA ALA A 30 43.67 -4.97 -14.87
C ALA A 30 43.33 -5.62 -13.51
N VAL A 31 44.05 -5.26 -12.45
CA VAL A 31 43.75 -5.67 -11.06
C VAL A 31 42.48 -5.03 -10.57
N LEU A 32 42.20 -3.78 -10.92
CA LEU A 32 40.93 -3.09 -10.61
C LEU A 32 39.73 -3.70 -11.33
N ALA A 33 39.90 -4.13 -12.58
CA ALA A 33 38.85 -4.80 -13.34
C ALA A 33 38.48 -6.22 -12.83
N GLY A 34 39.45 -6.94 -12.24
CA GLY A 34 39.23 -8.28 -11.70
C GLY A 34 38.48 -8.35 -10.36
N CYS A 35 38.39 -7.24 -9.62
CA CYS A 35 37.76 -7.21 -8.30
C CYS A 35 36.24 -7.03 -8.31
N ALA A 36 35.65 -6.62 -9.42
CA ALA A 36 34.20 -6.29 -9.55
C ALA A 36 33.40 -7.40 -10.24
N ASP A 37 33.65 -8.68 -9.92
CA ASP A 37 32.87 -9.77 -10.53
C ASP A 37 31.44 -9.80 -10.04
N MET A 38 30.52 -9.29 -10.83
CA MET A 38 29.06 -9.28 -10.66
C MET A 38 28.38 -10.27 -11.61
N SER A 39 29.13 -11.11 -12.31
CA SER A 39 28.60 -12.01 -13.35
C SER A 39 27.60 -13.04 -12.78
N GLY A 40 26.60 -13.37 -13.56
CA GLY A 40 25.58 -14.37 -13.22
C GLY A 40 24.55 -13.88 -12.17
N ILE A 41 24.55 -12.60 -11.76
CA ILE A 41 23.56 -12.03 -10.85
C ILE A 41 22.69 -11.04 -11.63
N THR A 42 21.54 -11.53 -12.10
CA THR A 42 20.58 -10.76 -12.91
C THR A 42 19.17 -11.01 -12.39
N PRO A 43 18.26 -10.02 -12.46
CA PRO A 43 16.85 -10.23 -12.18
C PRO A 43 16.24 -11.31 -13.05
N GLN A 44 15.37 -12.13 -12.47
CA GLN A 44 14.64 -13.21 -13.17
C GLN A 44 13.21 -12.79 -13.49
N ALA A 45 12.57 -12.00 -12.61
CA ALA A 45 11.21 -11.55 -12.76
C ALA A 45 11.10 -10.41 -13.79
N ARG A 46 9.95 -10.35 -14.47
CA ARG A 46 9.62 -9.32 -15.46
C ARG A 46 8.24 -8.73 -15.18
N LEU A 47 8.10 -7.44 -15.40
CA LEU A 47 6.81 -6.78 -15.38
C LEU A 47 5.91 -7.38 -16.46
N ARG A 48 4.68 -7.72 -16.10
CA ARG A 48 3.67 -8.20 -17.04
C ARG A 48 3.27 -7.10 -18.00
N ASP A 49 3.14 -7.46 -19.27
CA ASP A 49 2.55 -6.59 -20.27
C ASP A 49 1.04 -6.43 -19.95
N PRO A 50 0.52 -5.21 -19.85
CA PRO A 50 -0.90 -4.94 -19.67
C PRO A 50 -1.78 -5.62 -20.73
N ALA A 51 -1.32 -5.75 -21.96
CA ALA A 51 -2.04 -6.45 -23.02
C ALA A 51 -2.23 -7.94 -22.71
N SER A 52 -1.30 -8.58 -21.99
CA SER A 52 -1.38 -9.99 -21.61
C SER A 52 -2.49 -10.31 -20.62
N VAL A 53 -3.01 -9.30 -19.91
CA VAL A 53 -4.10 -9.42 -18.94
C VAL A 53 -5.43 -8.84 -19.44
N GLY A 54 -5.56 -8.66 -20.77
CA GLY A 54 -6.79 -8.20 -21.43
C GLY A 54 -7.03 -6.70 -21.36
N LEU A 55 -6.06 -5.92 -20.86
CA LEU A 55 -6.08 -4.45 -20.87
C LEU A 55 -5.51 -3.96 -22.21
N VAL A 56 -6.19 -4.32 -23.31
CA VAL A 56 -5.81 -3.80 -24.62
C VAL A 56 -6.15 -2.32 -24.66
N ALA A 57 -5.14 -1.49 -24.90
CA ALA A 57 -5.36 -0.10 -25.26
C ALA A 57 -6.16 -0.06 -26.56
N THR A 58 -7.48 -0.11 -26.47
CA THR A 58 -8.31 0.33 -27.60
C THR A 58 -7.86 1.76 -27.88
N ALA A 59 -7.58 2.04 -29.18
CA ALA A 59 -7.18 3.36 -29.64
C ALA A 59 -7.97 4.44 -28.92
N PRO A 60 -7.40 5.61 -28.59
CA PRO A 60 -8.02 6.59 -27.75
C PRO A 60 -9.40 6.91 -28.31
N SER A 61 -10.41 6.27 -27.74
CA SER A 61 -11.80 6.62 -28.02
C SER A 61 -11.94 8.04 -27.51
N ALA A 62 -12.38 8.95 -28.34
CA ALA A 62 -12.50 10.38 -28.05
C ALA A 62 -13.45 10.69 -26.86
N VAL A 63 -14.04 9.68 -26.27
CA VAL A 63 -14.80 9.76 -25.02
C VAL A 63 -13.86 9.46 -23.86
N ALA A 64 -13.41 10.50 -23.16
CA ALA A 64 -12.66 10.36 -21.94
C ALA A 64 -13.39 9.38 -21.01
N ALA A 65 -12.70 8.32 -20.59
CA ALA A 65 -13.29 7.39 -19.62
C ALA A 65 -13.73 8.19 -18.38
N PRO A 66 -14.96 7.98 -17.87
CA PRO A 66 -15.50 8.78 -16.78
C PRO A 66 -14.56 8.68 -15.58
N THR A 67 -14.08 9.83 -15.13
CA THR A 67 -13.24 9.93 -13.95
C THR A 67 -14.13 9.82 -12.72
N VAL A 68 -13.86 8.83 -11.89
CA VAL A 68 -14.47 8.74 -10.56
C VAL A 68 -13.94 9.90 -9.72
N SER A 69 -14.80 10.64 -9.05
CA SER A 69 -14.39 11.70 -8.13
C SER A 69 -13.61 11.13 -6.96
N THR A 70 -12.67 11.88 -6.39
CA THR A 70 -11.98 11.52 -5.14
C THR A 70 -12.93 11.41 -3.94
N GLU A 71 -14.11 12.01 -4.06
CA GLU A 71 -15.19 11.99 -3.07
C GLU A 71 -16.46 11.39 -3.69
N TRP A 72 -16.28 10.24 -4.33
CA TRP A 72 -17.31 9.51 -5.07
C TRP A 72 -18.60 9.23 -4.28
N TRP A 73 -18.51 9.13 -2.95
CA TRP A 73 -19.65 8.86 -2.07
C TRP A 73 -20.69 9.99 -2.07
N HIS A 74 -20.31 11.24 -2.40
CA HIS A 74 -21.27 12.33 -2.55
C HIS A 74 -22.32 12.08 -3.65
N ALA A 75 -21.96 11.29 -4.66
CA ALA A 75 -22.91 10.91 -5.70
C ALA A 75 -24.07 10.04 -5.17
N MET A 76 -23.91 9.41 -3.99
CA MET A 76 -24.97 8.67 -3.32
C MET A 76 -26.04 9.58 -2.69
N GLY A 77 -25.78 10.87 -2.58
CA GLY A 77 -26.74 11.91 -2.20
C GLY A 77 -27.27 11.82 -0.76
N ASP A 78 -26.47 11.25 0.17
CA ASP A 78 -26.82 11.08 1.57
C ASP A 78 -25.85 11.87 2.46
N ALA A 79 -26.32 12.95 3.06
CA ALA A 79 -25.51 13.84 3.88
C ALA A 79 -24.96 13.17 5.16
N GLN A 80 -25.67 12.17 5.70
CA GLN A 80 -25.21 11.42 6.85
C GLN A 80 -24.02 10.51 6.48
N LEU A 81 -24.07 9.86 5.32
CA LEU A 81 -22.95 9.11 4.78
C LEU A 81 -21.73 10.01 4.54
N ASP A 82 -21.95 11.20 3.95
CA ASP A 82 -20.89 12.18 3.69
C ASP A 82 -20.18 12.57 5.00
N ALA A 83 -20.96 12.90 6.03
CA ALA A 83 -20.41 13.23 7.34
C ALA A 83 -19.63 12.08 7.98
N LEU A 84 -20.14 10.85 7.88
CA LEU A 84 -19.46 9.66 8.42
C LEU A 84 -18.13 9.38 7.71
N VAL A 85 -18.09 9.47 6.39
CA VAL A 85 -16.83 9.29 5.64
C VAL A 85 -15.83 10.39 5.98
N ALA A 86 -16.27 11.66 6.04
CA ALA A 86 -15.39 12.77 6.41
C ALA A 86 -14.80 12.58 7.81
N GLN A 87 -15.61 12.20 8.81
CA GLN A 87 -15.14 11.92 10.17
C GLN A 87 -14.19 10.72 10.21
N ALA A 88 -14.49 9.64 9.47
CA ALA A 88 -13.62 8.48 9.38
C ALA A 88 -12.24 8.85 8.82
N LEU A 89 -12.19 9.62 7.75
CA LEU A 89 -10.94 10.08 7.13
C LEU A 89 -10.10 10.97 8.04
N GLN A 90 -10.72 11.68 8.98
CA GLN A 90 -10.01 12.51 9.97
C GLN A 90 -9.55 11.72 11.20
N ASN A 91 -10.38 10.79 11.68
CA ASN A 91 -10.23 10.23 13.02
C ASN A 91 -9.71 8.79 13.05
N ASN A 92 -9.88 8.02 11.95
CA ASN A 92 -9.57 6.59 11.97
C ASN A 92 -8.09 6.30 12.26
N PRO A 93 -7.78 5.48 13.29
CA PRO A 93 -6.40 5.17 13.67
C PRO A 93 -5.60 4.46 12.57
N SER A 94 -6.23 3.60 11.75
CA SER A 94 -5.53 2.88 10.69
C SER A 94 -5.02 3.82 9.59
N LEU A 95 -5.77 4.89 9.28
CA LEU A 95 -5.32 5.91 8.34
C LEU A 95 -4.17 6.74 8.93
N LYS A 96 -4.23 7.07 10.23
CA LYS A 96 -3.12 7.74 10.95
C LYS A 96 -1.85 6.89 10.95
N VAL A 97 -1.97 5.56 11.06
CA VAL A 97 -0.82 4.64 10.90
C VAL A 97 -0.21 4.74 9.50
N ALA A 98 -1.02 4.81 8.45
CA ALA A 98 -0.51 5.00 7.08
C ALA A 98 0.23 6.35 6.93
N GLN A 99 -0.32 7.43 7.48
CA GLN A 99 0.32 8.76 7.52
C GLN A 99 1.64 8.74 8.30
N ALA A 100 1.69 8.06 9.45
CA ALA A 100 2.92 7.91 10.21
C ALA A 100 4.00 7.10 9.46
N ARG A 101 3.60 6.10 8.67
CA ARG A 101 4.53 5.36 7.78
C ARG A 101 5.09 6.26 6.68
N LEU A 102 4.26 7.15 6.10
CA LEU A 102 4.71 8.14 5.15
C LEU A 102 5.72 9.10 5.79
N ALA A 103 5.43 9.67 6.95
CA ALA A 103 6.35 10.55 7.68
C ALA A 103 7.68 9.85 8.01
N ARG A 104 7.63 8.56 8.40
CA ARG A 104 8.85 7.76 8.59
C ARG A 104 9.66 7.61 7.30
N ALA A 105 9.02 7.35 6.16
CA ALA A 105 9.70 7.21 4.88
C ALA A 105 10.38 8.54 4.48
N GLN A 106 9.72 9.68 4.71
CA GLN A 106 10.29 11.02 4.51
C GLN A 106 11.53 11.24 5.38
N ALA A 107 11.47 10.93 6.66
CA ALA A 107 12.62 11.03 7.56
C ALA A 107 13.80 10.13 7.13
N VAL A 108 13.53 8.91 6.62
CA VAL A 108 14.57 8.03 6.05
C VAL A 108 15.21 8.67 4.81
N THR A 109 14.44 9.38 4.00
CA THR A 109 14.99 10.12 2.84
C THR A 109 15.90 11.25 3.26
N GLU A 110 15.55 12.00 4.32
CA GLU A 110 16.41 13.04 4.88
C GLU A 110 17.75 12.47 5.38
N VAL A 111 17.73 11.27 6.00
CA VAL A 111 18.96 10.57 6.41
C VAL A 111 19.79 10.16 5.20
N ALA A 112 19.16 9.68 4.11
CA ALA A 112 19.86 9.32 2.88
C ALA A 112 20.47 10.55 2.18
N ASP A 113 19.78 11.68 2.18
CA ASP A 113 20.27 12.95 1.64
C ASP A 113 21.44 13.49 2.47
N ALA A 114 21.34 13.45 3.79
CA ALA A 114 22.42 13.86 4.70
C ALA A 114 23.73 13.06 4.50
N ALA A 115 23.63 11.82 4.00
CA ALA A 115 24.81 11.01 3.68
C ALA A 115 25.64 11.54 2.49
N LEU A 116 25.07 12.42 1.66
CA LEU A 116 25.77 13.12 0.58
C LEU A 116 26.60 14.30 1.08
N LEU A 117 26.37 14.76 2.30
CA LEU A 117 27.00 15.93 2.89
C LEU A 117 28.23 15.57 3.74
N PRO A 118 29.16 16.48 3.94
CA PRO A 118 30.28 16.30 4.88
C PRO A 118 29.76 16.03 6.30
N GLN A 119 30.35 15.05 6.99
CA GLN A 119 30.07 14.73 8.38
C GLN A 119 31.17 15.31 9.28
N ILE A 120 30.80 16.05 10.32
CA ILE A 120 31.73 16.66 11.26
C ILE A 120 31.43 16.12 12.66
N ASN A 121 32.46 15.57 13.30
CA ASN A 121 32.39 15.01 14.64
C ASN A 121 33.42 15.59 15.56
N GLY A 122 33.08 15.95 16.80
CA GLY A 122 33.98 16.32 17.86
C GLY A 122 34.35 15.09 18.71
N ALA A 123 35.63 14.95 19.03
CA ALA A 123 36.11 13.90 19.94
C ALA A 123 36.98 14.50 21.04
N VAL A 124 36.84 14.00 22.26
CA VAL A 124 37.70 14.32 23.40
C VAL A 124 38.13 13.00 24.01
N ASP A 125 39.43 12.73 23.94
CA ASP A 125 40.03 11.51 24.47
C ASP A 125 41.04 11.88 25.56
N LEU A 126 40.84 11.36 26.75
CA LEU A 126 41.75 11.50 27.87
C LEU A 126 42.16 10.10 28.34
N THR A 127 43.47 9.81 28.20
CA THR A 127 43.98 8.48 28.56
C THR A 127 45.14 8.63 29.50
N ARG A 128 45.18 7.85 30.61
CA ARG A 128 46.34 7.66 31.47
C ARG A 128 46.90 6.28 31.27
N GLN A 129 48.13 6.17 30.75
CA GLN A 129 48.73 4.90 30.40
C GLN A 129 50.20 4.81 30.85
N ARG A 130 50.67 3.60 31.10
CA ARG A 130 52.09 3.30 31.21
C ARG A 130 52.63 2.89 29.85
N TYR A 131 53.62 3.59 29.37
CA TYR A 131 54.31 3.19 28.15
C TYR A 131 55.25 2.00 28.49
N THR A 132 55.23 0.96 27.65
CA THR A 132 56.11 -0.19 27.83
C THR A 132 57.58 0.19 27.62
N GLU A 133 58.50 -0.44 28.35
CA GLU A 133 59.92 -0.23 28.20
C GLU A 133 60.49 -0.85 26.92
N THR A 134 59.80 -1.86 26.40
CA THR A 134 60.25 -2.70 25.27
C THR A 134 59.43 -2.40 24.00
N GLY A 135 58.68 -1.28 23.95
CA GLY A 135 57.84 -0.89 22.80
C GLY A 135 58.54 0.04 21.84
N ALA A 136 57.77 0.50 20.84
CA ALA A 136 58.26 1.43 19.80
C ALA A 136 58.44 2.88 20.31
N VAL A 137 58.04 3.19 21.55
CA VAL A 137 58.17 4.55 22.13
C VAL A 137 59.52 4.69 22.81
N PRO A 138 60.40 5.62 22.38
CA PRO A 138 61.77 5.75 22.96
C PRO A 138 61.74 6.48 24.32
N ALA A 139 62.90 6.46 25.00
CA ALA A 139 63.12 7.30 26.17
C ALA A 139 62.97 8.81 25.78
N PRO A 140 62.43 9.64 26.67
CA PRO A 140 62.17 9.45 28.09
C PRO A 140 60.76 8.93 28.40
N LEU A 141 59.93 8.55 27.40
CA LEU A 141 58.56 8.08 27.59
C LEU A 141 58.50 6.61 27.94
N ALA A 142 59.40 5.78 27.43
CA ALA A 142 59.50 4.36 27.75
C ALA A 142 59.55 4.15 29.28
N GLY A 143 58.73 3.23 29.83
CA GLY A 143 58.59 2.91 31.24
C GLY A 143 57.83 3.95 32.09
N SER A 144 57.52 5.13 31.55
CA SER A 144 56.83 6.20 32.28
C SER A 144 55.31 6.08 32.24
N ILE A 145 54.64 6.58 33.31
CA ILE A 145 53.16 6.75 33.31
C ILE A 145 52.87 8.19 32.91
N ARG A 146 52.09 8.37 31.86
CA ARG A 146 51.66 9.68 31.36
C ARG A 146 50.16 9.75 31.14
N SER A 147 49.61 10.95 31.23
CA SER A 147 48.27 11.26 30.77
C SER A 147 48.38 11.92 29.39
N THR A 148 47.62 11.43 28.43
CA THR A 148 47.51 12.02 27.09
C THR A 148 46.10 12.60 26.94
N GLY A 149 45.98 13.71 26.26
CA GLY A 149 44.73 14.34 25.93
C GLY A 149 44.67 14.68 24.43
N THR A 150 43.52 14.41 23.83
CA THR A 150 43.21 14.85 22.47
C THR A 150 41.84 15.52 22.47
N LEU A 151 41.77 16.74 21.92
CA LEU A 151 40.53 17.45 21.62
C LEU A 151 40.57 17.72 20.12
N GLN A 152 39.65 17.12 19.35
CA GLN A 152 39.74 17.13 17.90
C GLN A 152 38.35 17.20 17.25
N LEU A 153 38.26 18.01 16.19
CA LEU A 153 37.20 17.99 15.21
C LEU A 153 37.66 17.13 14.04
N ASN A 154 36.82 16.17 13.65
CA ASN A 154 37.06 15.31 12.49
C ASN A 154 35.98 15.59 11.46
N ALA A 155 36.37 15.82 10.21
CA ALA A 155 35.48 15.95 9.08
C ALA A 155 35.75 14.80 8.12
N SER A 156 34.69 14.20 7.59
CA SER A 156 34.76 13.18 6.55
C SER A 156 33.69 13.42 5.51
N TRP A 157 34.05 13.28 4.25
CA TRP A 157 33.11 13.43 3.13
C TRP A 157 33.44 12.41 2.05
N GLU A 158 32.55 11.43 1.89
CA GLU A 158 32.64 10.44 0.81
C GLU A 158 32.13 11.07 -0.49
N LEU A 159 33.03 11.20 -1.45
CA LEU A 159 32.72 11.76 -2.78
C LEU A 159 32.00 10.68 -3.60
N ASP A 160 30.74 10.91 -3.98
CA ASP A 160 29.88 9.94 -4.62
C ASP A 160 30.14 9.81 -6.14
N PHE A 161 31.37 9.44 -6.52
CA PHE A 161 31.75 9.28 -7.92
C PHE A 161 31.00 8.18 -8.65
N PHE A 162 30.64 7.12 -7.94
CA PHE A 162 29.98 5.94 -8.52
C PHE A 162 28.48 5.91 -8.26
N GLY A 163 27.91 6.92 -7.63
CA GLY A 163 26.47 7.06 -7.40
C GLY A 163 25.91 6.18 -6.29
N LYS A 164 26.73 5.74 -5.33
CA LYS A 164 26.31 4.92 -4.19
C LYS A 164 25.23 5.61 -3.34
N TYR A 165 25.50 6.82 -2.87
CA TYR A 165 24.56 7.58 -2.04
C TYR A 165 23.40 8.13 -2.83
N ARG A 166 23.64 8.54 -4.09
CA ARG A 166 22.58 8.97 -4.99
C ARG A 166 21.59 7.84 -5.27
N ALA A 167 22.05 6.61 -5.52
CA ALA A 167 21.18 5.45 -5.69
C ALA A 167 20.43 5.11 -4.40
N ALA A 168 21.03 5.26 -3.22
CA ALA A 168 20.37 5.08 -1.94
C ALA A 168 19.26 6.13 -1.71
N LEU A 169 19.55 7.41 -2.05
CA LEU A 169 18.55 8.49 -1.99
C LEU A 169 17.39 8.22 -2.96
N ASP A 170 17.68 7.82 -4.20
CA ASP A 170 16.64 7.47 -5.19
C ASP A 170 15.76 6.31 -4.70
N ALA A 171 16.35 5.29 -4.05
CA ALA A 171 15.59 4.19 -3.45
C ALA A 171 14.69 4.67 -2.30
N ALA A 172 15.18 5.57 -1.45
CA ALA A 172 14.42 6.17 -0.37
C ALA A 172 13.26 7.02 -0.90
N LEU A 173 13.48 7.85 -1.94
CA LEU A 173 12.43 8.62 -2.63
C LEU A 173 11.36 7.71 -3.24
N GLY A 174 11.76 6.60 -3.88
CA GLY A 174 10.81 5.58 -4.36
C GLY A 174 9.98 4.98 -3.23
N THR A 175 10.57 4.78 -2.05
CA THR A 175 9.87 4.30 -0.85
C THR A 175 8.88 5.34 -0.31
N VAL A 176 9.19 6.64 -0.35
CA VAL A 176 8.25 7.73 0.01
C VAL A 176 7.06 7.73 -0.92
N ASN A 177 7.29 7.67 -2.24
CA ASN A 177 6.23 7.66 -3.23
C ASN A 177 5.32 6.41 -3.08
N ALA A 178 5.89 5.26 -2.74
CA ALA A 178 5.14 4.06 -2.43
C ALA A 178 4.27 4.24 -1.17
N ALA A 179 4.82 4.83 -0.10
CA ALA A 179 4.09 5.08 1.15
C ALA A 179 2.97 6.12 0.98
N GLU A 180 3.16 7.13 0.13
CA GLU A 180 2.13 8.09 -0.23
C GLU A 180 0.97 7.43 -0.96
N ALA A 181 1.28 6.61 -1.97
CA ALA A 181 0.27 5.84 -2.69
C ALA A 181 -0.46 4.84 -1.77
N ASP A 182 0.24 4.19 -0.82
CA ASP A 182 -0.38 3.34 0.20
C ASP A 182 -1.36 4.11 1.10
N ALA A 183 -1.01 5.34 1.48
CA ALA A 183 -1.91 6.19 2.27
C ALA A 183 -3.18 6.55 1.49
N GLN A 184 -3.07 6.79 0.18
CA GLN A 184 -4.23 7.01 -0.68
C GLN A 184 -5.06 5.72 -0.87
N ALA A 185 -4.43 4.56 -1.03
CA ALA A 185 -5.13 3.27 -1.08
C ALA A 185 -5.90 3.00 0.23
N ALA A 186 -5.30 3.29 1.38
CA ALA A 186 -5.94 3.18 2.68
C ALA A 186 -7.14 4.14 2.83
N ARG A 187 -7.04 5.36 2.30
CA ARG A 187 -8.16 6.33 2.24
C ARG A 187 -9.34 5.79 1.45
N VAL A 188 -9.09 5.28 0.23
CA VAL A 188 -10.13 4.70 -0.63
C VAL A 188 -10.77 3.48 0.02
N LEU A 189 -9.96 2.60 0.62
CA LEU A 189 -10.45 1.42 1.32
C LEU A 189 -11.33 1.79 2.51
N LEU A 190 -10.90 2.75 3.34
CA LEU A 190 -11.66 3.21 4.51
C LEU A 190 -13.00 3.82 4.08
N ALA A 191 -13.02 4.73 3.10
CA ALA A 191 -14.25 5.32 2.58
C ALA A 191 -15.21 4.24 2.05
N SER A 192 -14.68 3.24 1.32
CA SER A 192 -15.47 2.11 0.82
C SER A 192 -16.05 1.25 1.95
N ASN A 193 -15.28 0.99 3.01
CA ASN A 193 -15.75 0.20 4.15
C ASN A 193 -16.84 0.94 4.96
N VAL A 194 -16.72 2.26 5.12
CA VAL A 194 -17.76 3.09 5.74
C VAL A 194 -19.04 3.04 4.92
N ALA A 195 -18.95 3.27 3.59
CA ALA A 195 -20.10 3.24 2.69
C ALA A 195 -20.79 1.87 2.69
N ARG A 196 -20.05 0.77 2.61
CA ARG A 196 -20.60 -0.60 2.68
C ARG A 196 -21.28 -0.89 4.01
N SER A 197 -20.66 -0.48 5.13
CA SER A 197 -21.26 -0.65 6.45
C SER A 197 -22.53 0.18 6.60
N TYR A 198 -22.57 1.38 6.01
CA TYR A 198 -23.76 2.23 5.97
C TYR A 198 -24.88 1.61 5.13
N ILE A 199 -24.58 1.10 3.94
CA ILE A 199 -25.53 0.36 3.10
C ILE A 199 -26.06 -0.89 3.83
N LYS A 200 -25.18 -1.61 4.54
CA LYS A 200 -25.58 -2.76 5.37
C LYS A 200 -26.57 -2.35 6.48
N LEU A 201 -26.35 -1.20 7.12
CA LEU A 201 -27.29 -0.64 8.09
C LEU A 201 -28.62 -0.32 7.42
N ALA A 202 -28.60 0.39 6.28
CA ALA A 202 -29.81 0.74 5.52
C ALA A 202 -30.62 -0.51 5.09
N ARG A 203 -29.94 -1.57 4.67
CA ARG A 203 -30.52 -2.87 4.37
C ARG A 203 -31.23 -3.47 5.60
N THR A 204 -30.56 -3.49 6.75
CA THR A 204 -31.09 -4.07 7.99
C THR A 204 -32.32 -3.29 8.46
N GLU A 205 -32.29 -1.95 8.39
CA GLU A 205 -33.44 -1.09 8.72
C GLU A 205 -34.61 -1.31 7.76
N ALA A 206 -34.34 -1.47 6.46
CA ALA A 206 -35.36 -1.81 5.48
C ALA A 206 -35.99 -3.21 5.74
N GLN A 207 -35.17 -4.18 6.14
CA GLN A 207 -35.68 -5.50 6.55
C GLN A 207 -36.50 -5.42 7.85
N LEU A 208 -36.14 -4.55 8.80
CA LEU A 208 -36.93 -4.26 9.99
C LEU A 208 -38.32 -3.70 9.63
N VAL A 209 -38.41 -2.81 8.66
CA VAL A 209 -39.70 -2.29 8.14
C VAL A 209 -40.56 -3.43 7.59
N VAL A 210 -39.97 -4.34 6.79
CA VAL A 210 -40.66 -5.51 6.26
C VAL A 210 -41.16 -6.43 7.41
N ALA A 211 -40.28 -6.70 8.40
CA ALA A 211 -40.66 -7.59 9.53
C ALA A 211 -41.78 -7.00 10.41
N ARG A 212 -41.73 -5.70 10.70
CA ARG A 212 -42.81 -5.01 11.46
C ARG A 212 -44.15 -5.01 10.69
N ARG A 213 -44.11 -4.76 9.38
CA ARG A 213 -45.27 -4.84 8.54
C ARG A 213 -45.88 -6.26 8.55
N THR A 214 -45.02 -7.27 8.52
CA THR A 214 -45.45 -8.68 8.63
C THR A 214 -46.11 -8.99 9.96
N LEU A 215 -45.53 -8.52 11.08
CA LEU A 215 -46.14 -8.69 12.40
C LEU A 215 -47.54 -8.08 12.43
N ALA A 216 -47.71 -6.84 11.96
CA ALA A 216 -49.01 -6.18 11.90
C ALA A 216 -50.03 -6.96 11.03
N GLN A 217 -49.58 -7.46 9.85
CA GLN A 217 -50.44 -8.31 8.99
C GLN A 217 -50.84 -9.61 9.65
N ARG A 218 -49.94 -10.26 10.41
CA ARG A 218 -50.24 -11.49 11.17
C ARG A 218 -51.20 -11.23 12.32
N GLU A 219 -51.08 -10.09 13.00
CA GLU A 219 -52.02 -9.68 14.06
C GLU A 219 -53.45 -9.47 13.51
N GLU A 220 -53.58 -8.81 12.33
CA GLU A 220 -54.86 -8.65 11.64
C GLU A 220 -55.45 -10.02 11.23
N THR A 221 -54.60 -10.89 10.67
CA THR A 221 -55.03 -12.22 10.24
C THR A 221 -55.48 -13.10 11.42
N LEU A 222 -54.76 -13.03 12.57
CA LEU A 222 -55.16 -13.75 13.78
C LEU A 222 -56.51 -13.27 14.30
N GLY A 223 -56.80 -11.96 14.26
CA GLY A 223 -58.14 -11.44 14.57
C GLY A 223 -59.24 -12.10 13.74
N LEU A 224 -59.01 -12.14 12.39
CA LEU A 224 -59.95 -12.81 11.48
C LEU A 224 -60.09 -14.31 11.76
N VAL A 225 -59.00 -15.03 12.04
CA VAL A 225 -59.05 -16.46 12.39
C VAL A 225 -59.86 -16.68 13.67
N ARG A 226 -59.67 -15.88 14.72
CA ARG A 226 -60.41 -15.96 15.98
C ARG A 226 -61.92 -15.74 15.77
N ASP A 227 -62.30 -14.75 14.98
CA ASP A 227 -63.70 -14.48 14.65
C ASP A 227 -64.32 -15.68 13.95
N ARG A 228 -63.62 -16.32 13.01
CA ARG A 228 -64.08 -17.49 12.27
C ARG A 228 -64.17 -18.74 13.15
N VAL A 229 -63.22 -18.97 14.06
CA VAL A 229 -63.26 -20.05 15.04
C VAL A 229 -64.46 -19.88 15.98
N SER A 230 -64.72 -18.68 16.45
CA SER A 230 -65.89 -18.39 17.31
C SER A 230 -67.22 -18.60 16.59
N ALA A 231 -67.22 -18.36 15.26
CA ALA A 231 -68.36 -18.64 14.39
C ALA A 231 -68.51 -20.14 13.96
N GLY A 232 -67.59 -21.01 14.39
CA GLY A 232 -67.56 -22.44 14.02
C GLY A 232 -67.14 -22.71 12.57
N LEU A 233 -66.51 -21.72 11.89
CA LEU A 233 -66.13 -21.84 10.49
C LEU A 233 -64.68 -22.35 10.33
N ASP A 234 -63.82 -22.20 11.35
CA ASP A 234 -62.45 -22.73 11.45
C ASP A 234 -62.26 -23.49 12.76
N SER A 235 -61.18 -24.24 12.89
CA SER A 235 -60.83 -25.03 14.06
C SER A 235 -59.74 -24.38 14.94
N GLN A 236 -59.51 -24.98 16.11
CA GLN A 236 -58.39 -24.59 16.99
C GLN A 236 -57.01 -24.77 16.32
N LEU A 237 -56.93 -25.63 15.29
CA LEU A 237 -55.68 -25.82 14.54
C LEU A 237 -55.25 -24.53 13.83
N GLU A 238 -56.17 -23.90 13.09
CA GLU A 238 -55.90 -22.62 12.40
C GLU A 238 -55.58 -21.52 13.39
N GLN A 239 -56.25 -21.49 14.54
CA GLN A 239 -55.96 -20.51 15.59
C GLN A 239 -54.55 -20.67 16.14
N HIS A 240 -54.14 -21.90 16.53
CA HIS A 240 -52.81 -22.13 17.06
C HIS A 240 -51.71 -21.92 16.03
N GLN A 241 -51.92 -22.26 14.76
CA GLN A 241 -50.99 -21.95 13.67
C GLN A 241 -50.81 -20.43 13.50
N SER A 242 -51.88 -19.65 13.54
CA SER A 242 -51.84 -18.21 13.44
C SER A 242 -51.19 -17.56 14.68
N GLU A 243 -51.48 -18.04 15.88
CA GLU A 243 -50.87 -17.58 17.13
C GLU A 243 -49.37 -17.84 17.15
N GLY A 244 -48.88 -18.98 16.68
CA GLY A 244 -47.47 -19.33 16.59
C GLY A 244 -46.67 -18.41 15.66
N GLY A 245 -47.29 -17.85 14.63
CA GLY A 245 -46.66 -16.90 13.73
C GLY A 245 -46.27 -15.57 14.36
N LEU A 246 -46.89 -15.13 15.46
CA LEU A 246 -46.57 -13.86 16.10
C LEU A 246 -45.24 -13.89 16.87
N PRO A 247 -44.99 -14.88 17.75
CA PRO A 247 -43.69 -15.01 18.40
C PRO A 247 -42.52 -15.14 17.40
N GLU A 248 -42.73 -15.89 16.30
CA GLU A 248 -41.75 -16.01 15.22
C GLU A 248 -41.40 -14.64 14.58
N ALA A 249 -42.44 -13.83 14.26
CA ALA A 249 -42.22 -12.49 13.72
C ALA A 249 -41.49 -11.55 14.71
N ARG A 250 -41.83 -11.62 15.99
CA ARG A 250 -41.19 -10.85 17.05
C ARG A 250 -39.73 -11.27 17.23
N GLN A 251 -39.45 -12.57 17.24
CA GLN A 251 -38.07 -13.09 17.30
C GLN A 251 -37.23 -12.60 16.13
N GLN A 252 -37.77 -12.54 14.92
CA GLN A 252 -37.10 -12.01 13.74
C GLN A 252 -36.85 -10.49 13.87
N ILE A 253 -37.76 -9.73 14.45
CA ILE A 253 -37.57 -8.29 14.72
C ILE A 253 -36.41 -8.08 15.69
N GLU A 254 -36.36 -8.83 16.80
CA GLU A 254 -35.27 -8.74 17.77
C GLU A 254 -33.90 -9.06 17.13
N ALA A 255 -33.81 -10.11 16.32
CA ALA A 255 -32.60 -10.47 15.60
C ALA A 255 -32.12 -9.35 14.63
N LEU A 256 -33.05 -8.67 13.96
CA LEU A 256 -32.73 -7.55 13.08
C LEU A 256 -32.33 -6.29 13.87
N GLN A 257 -32.92 -6.06 15.04
CA GLN A 257 -32.51 -4.96 15.94
C GLN A 257 -31.09 -5.16 16.47
N GLU A 258 -30.77 -6.38 16.91
CA GLU A 258 -29.39 -6.75 17.27
C GLU A 258 -28.43 -6.48 16.10
N GLN A 259 -28.76 -6.97 14.91
CA GLN A 259 -27.92 -6.76 13.71
C GLN A 259 -27.73 -5.27 13.37
N SER A 260 -28.78 -4.44 13.53
CA SER A 260 -28.70 -3.00 13.38
C SER A 260 -27.73 -2.40 14.39
N GLN A 261 -27.84 -2.76 15.67
CA GLN A 261 -26.96 -2.25 16.72
C GLN A 261 -25.49 -2.66 16.49
N LEU A 262 -25.25 -3.93 16.13
CA LEU A 262 -23.89 -4.39 15.80
C LEU A 262 -23.29 -3.62 14.62
N THR A 263 -24.10 -3.31 13.60
CA THR A 263 -23.64 -2.53 12.44
C THR A 263 -23.36 -1.07 12.80
N ARG A 264 -24.16 -0.46 13.71
CA ARG A 264 -23.90 0.87 14.25
C ARG A 264 -22.58 0.92 15.03
N ASN A 265 -22.32 -0.10 15.85
CA ASN A 265 -21.07 -0.24 16.58
C ASN A 265 -19.87 -0.36 15.63
N ALA A 266 -20.00 -1.14 14.55
CA ALA A 266 -18.98 -1.27 13.52
C ALA A 266 -18.72 0.07 12.79
N LEU A 267 -19.76 0.86 12.50
CA LEU A 267 -19.61 2.20 11.94
C LEU A 267 -18.87 3.14 12.91
N GLY A 268 -19.23 3.12 14.19
CA GLY A 268 -18.50 3.88 15.23
C GLY A 268 -17.02 3.55 15.28
N ALA A 269 -16.67 2.26 15.14
CA ALA A 269 -15.27 1.82 15.09
C ALA A 269 -14.56 2.30 13.81
N LEU A 270 -15.22 2.25 12.64
CA LEU A 270 -14.66 2.75 11.37
C LEU A 270 -14.47 4.26 11.40
N VAL A 271 -15.39 5.00 12.01
CA VAL A 271 -15.30 6.46 12.16
C VAL A 271 -14.24 6.86 13.21
N GLY A 272 -13.87 5.94 14.11
CA GLY A 272 -12.95 6.21 15.22
C GLY A 272 -13.61 6.94 16.39
N ASP A 273 -14.95 6.99 16.44
CA ASP A 273 -15.74 7.53 17.54
C ASP A 273 -16.94 6.62 17.88
N PRO A 274 -16.89 5.86 18.98
CA PRO A 274 -17.99 4.99 19.38
C PRO A 274 -19.32 5.72 19.64
N LYS A 275 -19.29 7.02 19.95
CA LYS A 275 -20.51 7.81 20.21
C LYS A 275 -21.38 7.98 18.97
N VAL A 276 -20.79 7.89 17.78
CA VAL A 276 -21.52 7.92 16.51
C VAL A 276 -22.60 6.85 16.46
N ALA A 277 -22.35 5.67 17.01
CA ALA A 277 -23.32 4.58 17.08
C ALA A 277 -24.63 4.95 17.80
N LEU A 278 -24.57 5.90 18.73
CA LEU A 278 -25.70 6.32 19.57
C LEU A 278 -26.60 7.37 18.89
N VAL A 279 -26.00 8.20 18.02
CA VAL A 279 -26.71 9.35 17.40
C VAL A 279 -27.08 9.10 15.93
N LEU A 280 -26.63 7.99 15.37
CA LEU A 280 -26.87 7.69 13.97
C LEU A 280 -28.36 7.43 13.71
N SER A 281 -28.97 8.20 12.82
CA SER A 281 -30.35 7.95 12.38
C SER A 281 -30.43 6.72 11.49
N ALA A 282 -31.60 6.06 11.45
CA ALA A 282 -31.81 4.91 10.58
C ALA A 282 -31.84 5.37 9.10
N PRO A 283 -30.88 4.93 8.26
CA PRO A 283 -30.86 5.35 6.87
C PRO A 283 -31.98 4.65 6.08
N ALA A 284 -32.63 5.42 5.20
CA ALA A 284 -33.64 4.87 4.29
C ALA A 284 -32.92 4.33 3.03
N LEU A 285 -32.93 3.01 2.82
CA LEU A 285 -32.26 2.38 1.68
C LEU A 285 -32.70 2.96 0.33
N ALA A 286 -33.97 3.32 0.19
CA ALA A 286 -34.53 3.91 -1.03
C ALA A 286 -34.10 5.36 -1.28
N ALA A 287 -33.56 6.07 -0.28
CA ALA A 287 -33.08 7.45 -0.41
C ALA A 287 -31.64 7.51 -0.94
N ILE A 288 -30.87 6.43 -0.77
CA ILE A 288 -29.49 6.34 -1.28
C ILE A 288 -29.54 6.21 -2.80
N LYS A 289 -28.94 7.16 -3.49
CA LYS A 289 -28.91 7.19 -4.96
C LYS A 289 -27.88 6.22 -5.53
N ASN A 290 -28.19 5.68 -6.69
CA ASN A 290 -27.22 4.95 -7.49
C ASN A 290 -26.17 5.92 -8.06
N MET A 291 -24.92 5.50 -8.03
CA MET A 291 -23.84 6.19 -8.76
C MET A 291 -23.89 5.67 -10.21
N ASP A 292 -24.10 6.52 -11.20
CA ASP A 292 -24.17 6.10 -12.62
C ASP A 292 -22.75 5.76 -13.16
N LEU A 293 -22.12 4.74 -12.55
CA LEU A 293 -20.83 4.25 -13.00
C LEU A 293 -21.02 3.27 -14.17
N PRO A 294 -20.38 3.51 -15.32
CA PRO A 294 -20.49 2.61 -16.46
C PRO A 294 -19.86 1.26 -16.11
N PRO A 295 -20.53 0.14 -16.44
CA PRO A 295 -20.02 -1.21 -16.20
C PRO A 295 -19.00 -1.58 -17.28
N ALA A 296 -17.86 -0.89 -17.29
CA ALA A 296 -16.76 -1.10 -18.23
C ALA A 296 -15.41 -1.09 -17.50
N ILE A 297 -14.44 -1.83 -18.03
CA ILE A 297 -13.08 -1.81 -17.53
C ILE A 297 -12.34 -0.68 -18.24
N PRO A 298 -11.83 0.35 -17.53
CA PRO A 298 -11.06 1.41 -18.15
C PRO A 298 -9.73 0.88 -18.68
N ALA A 299 -9.34 1.28 -19.91
CA ALA A 299 -8.07 0.87 -20.50
C ALA A 299 -6.85 1.36 -19.69
N ASP A 300 -6.99 2.48 -18.99
CA ASP A 300 -5.97 3.10 -18.14
C ASP A 300 -6.08 2.72 -16.64
N LEU A 301 -6.76 1.61 -16.33
CA LEU A 301 -6.98 1.12 -14.96
C LEU A 301 -5.70 1.10 -14.13
N LEU A 302 -4.58 0.68 -14.71
CA LEU A 302 -3.29 0.56 -14.01
C LEU A 302 -2.78 1.90 -13.48
N GLY A 303 -3.06 3.00 -14.19
CA GLY A 303 -2.68 4.35 -13.75
C GLY A 303 -3.62 4.98 -12.72
N ARG A 304 -4.78 4.38 -12.46
CA ARG A 304 -5.84 4.94 -11.61
C ARG A 304 -5.92 4.31 -10.22
N ARG A 305 -5.13 3.29 -9.94
CA ARG A 305 -5.17 2.59 -8.64
C ARG A 305 -3.93 2.91 -7.82
N ALA A 306 -4.16 3.39 -6.61
CA ALA A 306 -3.09 3.75 -5.68
C ALA A 306 -2.27 2.54 -5.21
N ASP A 307 -2.89 1.37 -5.04
CA ASP A 307 -2.20 0.13 -4.66
C ASP A 307 -1.23 -0.35 -5.75
N ILE A 308 -1.62 -0.26 -7.03
CA ILE A 308 -0.75 -0.56 -8.17
C ILE A 308 0.39 0.45 -8.26
N ALA A 309 0.09 1.74 -8.09
CA ALA A 309 1.12 2.79 -8.06
C ALA A 309 2.14 2.56 -6.93
N ALA A 310 1.68 2.19 -5.73
CA ALA A 310 2.55 1.84 -4.61
C ALA A 310 3.46 0.65 -4.94
N ALA A 311 2.90 -0.42 -5.52
CA ALA A 311 3.67 -1.58 -5.94
C ALA A 311 4.70 -1.24 -7.02
N ARG A 312 4.35 -0.38 -7.98
CA ARG A 312 5.26 0.11 -9.02
C ARG A 312 6.43 0.89 -8.43
N TRP A 313 6.16 1.81 -7.51
CA TRP A 313 7.20 2.57 -6.83
C TRP A 313 8.14 1.68 -6.00
N ARG A 314 7.65 0.57 -5.43
CA ARG A 314 8.50 -0.43 -4.76
C ARG A 314 9.45 -1.14 -5.72
N VAL A 315 9.00 -1.42 -6.94
CA VAL A 315 9.88 -1.97 -8.01
C VAL A 315 10.99 -0.97 -8.35
N GLU A 316 10.65 0.31 -8.53
CA GLU A 316 11.64 1.36 -8.79
C GLU A 316 12.64 1.51 -7.63
N ALA A 317 12.16 1.53 -6.40
CA ALA A 317 13.02 1.60 -5.20
C ALA A 317 13.97 0.41 -5.11
N ALA A 318 13.47 -0.83 -5.29
CA ALA A 318 14.28 -2.04 -5.28
C ALA A 318 15.31 -2.05 -6.43
N GLY A 319 14.95 -1.53 -7.60
CA GLY A 319 15.88 -1.34 -8.72
C GLY A 319 17.05 -0.43 -8.35
N LYS A 320 16.79 0.69 -7.65
CA LYS A 320 17.82 1.61 -7.15
C LYS A 320 18.68 0.98 -6.04
N ASP A 321 18.09 0.13 -5.19
CA ASP A 321 18.82 -0.67 -4.20
C ASP A 321 19.80 -1.65 -4.87
N VAL A 322 19.44 -2.28 -5.99
CA VAL A 322 20.35 -3.10 -6.79
C VAL A 322 21.50 -2.26 -7.35
N VAL A 323 21.22 -1.05 -7.86
CA VAL A 323 22.27 -0.11 -8.30
C VAL A 323 23.19 0.24 -7.14
N ASN A 324 22.66 0.60 -5.97
CA ASN A 324 23.45 0.85 -4.77
C ASN A 324 24.35 -0.34 -4.40
N ALA A 325 23.81 -1.57 -4.45
CA ALA A 325 24.59 -2.78 -4.16
C ALA A 325 25.73 -3.00 -5.17
N LYS A 326 25.52 -2.68 -6.45
CA LYS A 326 26.54 -2.73 -7.50
C LYS A 326 27.64 -1.70 -7.26
N THR A 327 27.31 -0.49 -6.81
CA THR A 327 28.30 0.57 -6.55
C THR A 327 29.26 0.22 -5.41
N GLN A 328 28.89 -0.68 -4.50
CA GLN A 328 29.76 -1.13 -3.42
C GLN A 328 30.97 -1.97 -3.88
N PHE A 329 30.99 -2.42 -5.13
CA PHE A 329 32.14 -3.11 -5.73
C PHE A 329 33.24 -2.14 -6.20
N TYR A 330 32.93 -0.85 -6.32
CA TYR A 330 33.87 0.18 -6.78
C TYR A 330 34.65 0.80 -5.60
N PRO A 331 35.80 1.43 -5.88
CA PRO A 331 36.56 2.12 -4.87
C PRO A 331 35.75 3.25 -4.20
N ASN A 332 35.95 3.39 -2.91
CA ASN A 332 35.41 4.50 -2.14
C ASN A 332 36.49 5.59 -1.97
N ILE A 333 36.19 6.82 -2.32
CA ILE A 333 37.07 7.98 -2.20
C ILE A 333 36.46 8.92 -1.14
N ASN A 334 37.14 9.00 0.00
CA ASN A 334 36.71 9.82 1.12
C ASN A 334 37.72 10.97 1.35
N LEU A 335 37.26 12.20 1.43
CA LEU A 335 38.04 13.34 1.87
C LEU A 335 37.95 13.41 3.40
N VAL A 336 39.08 13.26 4.07
CA VAL A 336 39.19 13.36 5.52
C VAL A 336 39.97 14.57 5.94
N ALA A 337 39.53 15.24 6.98
CA ALA A 337 40.22 16.35 7.58
C ALA A 337 40.09 16.31 9.10
N PHE A 338 41.08 16.77 9.80
CA PHE A 338 40.98 16.96 11.25
C PHE A 338 41.73 18.23 11.67
N ALA A 339 41.25 18.83 12.74
CA ALA A 339 41.92 19.92 13.41
C ALA A 339 41.67 19.83 14.91
N GLY A 340 42.69 20.07 15.72
CA GLY A 340 42.53 19.95 17.15
C GLY A 340 43.80 20.11 17.94
N LEU A 341 43.76 19.75 19.19
CA LEU A 341 44.86 19.81 20.16
C LEU A 341 45.18 18.40 20.63
N SER A 342 46.48 18.04 20.69
CA SER A 342 46.92 16.77 21.24
C SER A 342 48.21 16.96 22.04
N SER A 343 48.26 16.41 23.24
CA SER A 343 49.44 16.52 24.10
C SER A 343 49.68 15.32 24.99
N ILE A 344 50.93 15.11 25.33
CA ILE A 344 51.36 14.26 26.44
C ILE A 344 51.56 15.18 27.66
N GLY A 345 50.65 15.03 28.65
CA GLY A 345 50.51 15.94 29.78
C GLY A 345 49.32 16.87 29.61
N LEU A 346 48.27 16.70 30.46
CA LEU A 346 46.99 17.46 30.33
C LEU A 346 47.20 18.98 30.56
N ASN A 347 48.20 19.38 31.33
CA ASN A 347 48.52 20.77 31.61
C ASN A 347 49.01 21.55 30.35
N ARG A 348 49.35 20.85 29.28
CA ARG A 348 49.81 21.43 28.01
C ARG A 348 48.77 21.32 26.90
N LEU A 349 47.65 20.63 27.14
CA LEU A 349 46.65 20.35 26.11
C LEU A 349 46.10 21.62 25.45
N ILE A 350 45.87 22.67 26.24
CA ILE A 350 45.33 23.96 25.75
C ILE A 350 46.50 24.92 25.46
N GLY A 351 47.50 24.49 24.73
CA GLY A 351 48.63 25.32 24.32
C GLY A 351 48.77 25.37 22.79
N SER A 352 49.36 26.42 22.27
CA SER A 352 49.61 26.56 20.81
C SER A 352 50.47 25.42 20.26
N ASP A 353 51.37 24.89 21.10
CA ASP A 353 52.28 23.80 20.74
C ASP A 353 51.57 22.43 20.63
N SER A 354 50.32 22.36 21.05
CA SER A 354 49.50 21.14 20.96
C SER A 354 48.61 21.10 19.70
N LEU A 355 48.64 22.17 18.89
CA LEU A 355 47.84 22.27 17.67
C LEU A 355 48.26 21.22 16.66
N GLN A 356 47.28 20.44 16.17
CA GLN A 356 47.46 19.50 15.07
C GLN A 356 46.35 19.66 14.05
N TRP A 357 46.65 19.45 12.80
CA TRP A 357 45.68 19.41 11.72
C TRP A 357 46.16 18.56 10.55
N GLY A 358 45.26 18.07 9.76
CA GLY A 358 45.56 17.32 8.56
C GLY A 358 44.37 17.28 7.62
N VAL A 359 44.64 17.19 6.33
CA VAL A 359 43.63 16.97 5.29
C VAL A 359 44.22 16.07 4.21
N GLY A 360 43.41 15.14 3.71
CA GLY A 360 43.87 14.27 2.63
C GLY A 360 42.75 13.36 2.10
N PRO A 361 42.91 12.86 0.87
CA PRO A 361 42.02 11.81 0.35
C PRO A 361 42.40 10.46 0.96
N ALA A 362 41.37 9.70 1.28
CA ALA A 362 41.45 8.29 1.69
C ALA A 362 40.75 7.42 0.66
N LEU A 363 41.51 6.54 0.00
CA LEU A 363 40.99 5.57 -0.98
C LEU A 363 40.83 4.21 -0.30
N ARG A 364 39.63 3.62 -0.39
CA ARG A 364 39.38 2.24 0.05
C ARG A 364 38.86 1.43 -1.12
N LEU A 365 39.54 0.33 -1.42
CA LEU A 365 39.17 -0.63 -2.46
C LEU A 365 38.86 -2.00 -1.83
N PRO A 366 37.67 -2.56 -2.01
CA PRO A 366 37.36 -3.93 -1.55
C PRO A 366 38.06 -4.95 -2.46
N ILE A 367 39.17 -5.56 -2.01
CA ILE A 367 39.92 -6.56 -2.78
C ILE A 367 39.37 -7.97 -2.53
N PHE A 368 39.13 -8.31 -1.27
CA PHE A 368 38.56 -9.60 -0.87
C PHE A 368 37.62 -9.44 0.30
N GLU A 369 36.35 -9.76 0.09
CA GLU A 369 35.27 -9.61 1.06
C GLU A 369 34.58 -10.95 1.39
N GLY A 370 35.22 -12.09 1.09
CA GLY A 370 34.69 -13.42 1.40
C GLY A 370 33.32 -13.71 0.77
N GLY A 371 33.00 -13.08 -0.37
CA GLY A 371 31.71 -13.22 -1.04
C GLY A 371 30.58 -12.32 -0.51
N ARG A 372 30.83 -11.48 0.51
CA ARG A 372 29.83 -10.60 1.13
C ARG A 372 29.13 -9.69 0.10
N LEU A 373 29.89 -9.03 -0.77
CA LEU A 373 29.32 -8.11 -1.78
C LEU A 373 28.45 -8.86 -2.80
N ARG A 374 28.89 -10.04 -3.27
CA ARG A 374 28.08 -10.88 -4.17
C ARG A 374 26.80 -11.37 -3.49
N ALA A 375 26.88 -11.77 -2.23
CA ALA A 375 25.71 -12.19 -1.46
C ALA A 375 24.73 -11.03 -1.26
N ASN A 376 25.22 -9.83 -0.93
CA ASN A 376 24.40 -8.61 -0.83
C ASN A 376 23.72 -8.29 -2.17
N LEU A 377 24.45 -8.30 -3.28
CA LEU A 377 23.88 -8.05 -4.61
C LEU A 377 22.80 -9.10 -4.97
N ARG A 378 23.05 -10.40 -4.70
CA ARG A 378 22.01 -11.44 -4.91
C ARG A 378 20.78 -11.19 -4.06
N GLY A 379 20.96 -10.80 -2.79
CA GLY A 379 19.84 -10.45 -1.92
C GLY A 379 19.01 -9.30 -2.50
N LYS A 380 19.66 -8.20 -2.90
CA LYS A 380 18.98 -7.05 -3.52
C LYS A 380 18.32 -7.37 -4.86
N THR A 381 18.92 -8.27 -5.65
CA THR A 381 18.31 -8.75 -6.90
C THR A 381 17.06 -9.59 -6.62
N ALA A 382 17.09 -10.44 -5.60
CA ALA A 382 15.91 -11.21 -5.18
C ALA A 382 14.81 -10.32 -4.59
N ASP A 383 15.16 -9.26 -3.85
CA ASP A 383 14.21 -8.25 -3.38
C ASP A 383 13.51 -7.54 -4.57
N LEU A 384 14.26 -7.23 -5.64
CA LEU A 384 13.69 -6.70 -6.87
C LEU A 384 12.74 -7.70 -7.55
N ASP A 385 13.13 -8.95 -7.67
CA ASP A 385 12.26 -10.00 -8.23
C ASP A 385 10.96 -10.14 -7.43
N ALA A 386 11.05 -10.12 -6.10
CA ALA A 386 9.88 -10.15 -5.22
C ALA A 386 8.97 -8.91 -5.41
N ALA A 387 9.56 -7.73 -5.57
CA ALA A 387 8.81 -6.50 -5.83
C ALA A 387 8.08 -6.55 -7.19
N VAL A 388 8.74 -7.07 -8.23
CA VAL A 388 8.15 -7.25 -9.57
C VAL A 388 6.97 -8.24 -9.52
N GLU A 389 7.12 -9.38 -8.84
CA GLU A 389 6.02 -10.35 -8.74
C GLU A 389 4.88 -9.84 -7.86
N SER A 390 5.17 -9.06 -6.82
CA SER A 390 4.13 -8.38 -6.02
C SER A 390 3.34 -7.37 -6.87
N TYR A 391 4.02 -6.62 -7.75
CA TYR A 391 3.35 -5.74 -8.71
C TYR A 391 2.48 -6.54 -9.68
N ASN A 392 3.00 -7.63 -10.25
CA ASN A 392 2.27 -8.50 -11.16
C ASN A 392 1.00 -9.07 -10.51
N ALA A 393 1.09 -9.49 -9.24
CA ALA A 393 -0.06 -9.95 -8.46
C ALA A 393 -1.10 -8.83 -8.27
N SER A 394 -0.67 -7.63 -7.88
CA SER A 394 -1.57 -6.47 -7.71
C SER A 394 -2.31 -6.10 -8.99
N VAL A 395 -1.65 -6.23 -10.16
CA VAL A 395 -2.29 -6.02 -11.47
C VAL A 395 -3.36 -7.07 -11.75
N LEU A 396 -3.07 -8.35 -11.49
CA LEU A 396 -4.05 -9.43 -11.68
C LEU A 396 -5.26 -9.26 -10.77
N ASP A 397 -5.03 -8.96 -9.49
CA ASP A 397 -6.10 -8.72 -8.52
C ASP A 397 -6.98 -7.54 -8.92
N ALA A 398 -6.38 -6.46 -9.44
CA ALA A 398 -7.12 -5.30 -9.91
C ALA A 398 -8.02 -5.61 -11.10
N VAL A 399 -7.52 -6.36 -12.08
CA VAL A 399 -8.31 -6.77 -13.25
C VAL A 399 -9.45 -7.68 -12.82
N HIS A 400 -9.18 -8.64 -11.95
CA HIS A 400 -10.18 -9.54 -11.38
C HIS A 400 -11.26 -8.77 -10.61
N ASP A 401 -10.86 -7.87 -9.69
CA ASP A 401 -11.79 -7.01 -8.94
C ASP A 401 -12.77 -6.27 -9.86
N VAL A 402 -12.26 -5.60 -10.91
CA VAL A 402 -13.12 -4.84 -11.82
C VAL A 402 -14.02 -5.76 -12.63
N ALA A 403 -13.49 -6.88 -13.15
CA ALA A 403 -14.28 -7.86 -13.92
C ALA A 403 -15.46 -8.40 -13.12
N ASP A 404 -15.23 -8.74 -11.84
CA ASP A 404 -16.26 -9.23 -10.93
C ASP A 404 -17.34 -8.18 -10.65
N GLN A 405 -16.93 -6.92 -10.40
CA GLN A 405 -17.92 -5.85 -10.16
C GLN A 405 -18.74 -5.57 -11.43
N VAL A 406 -18.12 -5.56 -12.60
CA VAL A 406 -18.84 -5.39 -13.89
C VAL A 406 -19.81 -6.51 -14.14
N ALA A 407 -19.42 -7.78 -13.94
CA ALA A 407 -20.29 -8.94 -14.08
C ALA A 407 -21.47 -8.86 -13.11
N SER A 408 -21.19 -8.51 -11.84
CA SER A 408 -22.20 -8.35 -10.79
C SER A 408 -23.16 -7.21 -11.13
N ALA A 409 -22.69 -6.04 -11.56
CA ALA A 409 -23.54 -4.91 -11.91
C ALA A 409 -24.55 -5.27 -13.02
N ARG A 410 -24.05 -5.91 -14.11
CA ARG A 410 -24.90 -6.38 -15.21
C ARG A 410 -25.93 -7.41 -14.78
N SER A 411 -25.53 -8.31 -13.90
CA SER A 411 -26.42 -9.38 -13.39
C SER A 411 -27.51 -8.82 -12.47
N ILE A 412 -27.16 -7.90 -11.55
CA ILE A 412 -28.11 -7.32 -10.59
C ILE A 412 -29.22 -6.55 -11.31
N THR A 413 -28.92 -5.79 -12.36
CA THR A 413 -29.95 -5.08 -13.14
C THR A 413 -31.02 -6.04 -13.68
N ARG A 414 -30.60 -7.17 -14.25
CA ARG A 414 -31.53 -8.20 -14.72
C ARG A 414 -32.29 -8.85 -13.57
N GLN A 415 -31.61 -9.18 -12.48
CA GLN A 415 -32.25 -9.79 -11.29
C GLN A 415 -33.30 -8.86 -10.68
N GLN A 416 -33.07 -7.54 -10.63
CA GLN A 416 -34.04 -6.58 -10.12
C GLN A 416 -35.34 -6.55 -10.97
N THR A 417 -35.23 -6.65 -12.29
CA THR A 417 -36.38 -6.69 -13.18
C THR A 417 -37.25 -7.95 -12.89
N GLU A 418 -36.61 -9.11 -12.83
CA GLU A 418 -37.33 -10.37 -12.54
C GLU A 418 -37.89 -10.38 -11.11
N GLN A 419 -37.13 -9.84 -10.15
CA GLN A 419 -37.58 -9.74 -8.76
C GLN A 419 -38.82 -8.86 -8.59
N GLN A 420 -38.87 -7.72 -9.30
CA GLN A 420 -40.06 -6.85 -9.27
C GLN A 420 -41.30 -7.58 -9.82
N ALA A 421 -41.14 -8.32 -10.90
CA ALA A 421 -42.25 -9.14 -11.47
C ALA A 421 -42.71 -10.23 -10.48
N ALA A 422 -41.76 -10.96 -9.89
CA ALA A 422 -42.03 -12.01 -8.90
C ALA A 422 -42.71 -11.43 -7.64
N GLN A 423 -42.24 -10.32 -7.11
CA GLN A 423 -42.84 -9.64 -5.97
C GLN A 423 -44.28 -9.19 -6.26
N LYS A 424 -44.50 -8.54 -7.41
CA LYS A 424 -45.87 -8.14 -7.82
C LYS A 424 -46.81 -9.31 -7.89
N SER A 425 -46.40 -10.43 -8.46
CA SER A 425 -47.20 -11.65 -8.55
C SER A 425 -47.51 -12.24 -7.17
N ALA A 426 -46.51 -12.30 -6.29
CA ALA A 426 -46.68 -12.81 -4.92
C ALA A 426 -47.63 -11.92 -4.09
N GLU A 427 -47.49 -10.57 -4.18
CA GLU A 427 -48.37 -9.61 -3.50
C GLU A 427 -49.83 -9.78 -3.97
N SER A 428 -50.03 -9.97 -5.29
CA SER A 428 -51.37 -10.20 -5.86
C SER A 428 -51.96 -11.52 -5.37
N ALA A 429 -51.16 -12.59 -5.37
CA ALA A 429 -51.58 -13.91 -4.89
C ALA A 429 -51.99 -13.88 -3.40
N TYR A 430 -51.21 -13.20 -2.57
CA TYR A 430 -51.52 -13.02 -1.15
C TYR A 430 -52.84 -12.25 -0.95
N GLY A 431 -53.00 -11.12 -1.66
CA GLY A 431 -54.25 -10.34 -1.59
C GLY A 431 -55.48 -11.20 -1.96
N ILE A 432 -55.40 -11.99 -3.03
CA ILE A 432 -56.49 -12.90 -3.45
C ILE A 432 -56.74 -14.01 -2.40
N ALA A 433 -55.66 -14.60 -1.84
CA ALA A 433 -55.78 -15.64 -0.80
C ALA A 433 -56.54 -15.13 0.44
N VAL A 434 -56.17 -13.92 0.92
CA VAL A 434 -56.83 -13.24 2.06
C VAL A 434 -58.31 -12.97 1.75
N GLN A 435 -58.64 -12.43 0.56
CA GLN A 435 -60.01 -12.14 0.15
C GLN A 435 -60.86 -13.42 0.09
N ARG A 436 -60.33 -14.47 -0.53
CA ARG A 436 -61.02 -15.76 -0.61
C ARG A 436 -61.27 -16.37 0.76
N TYR A 437 -60.29 -16.29 1.66
CA TYR A 437 -60.41 -16.76 3.03
C TYR A 437 -61.48 -15.97 3.81
N LYS A 438 -61.49 -14.63 3.70
CA LYS A 438 -62.51 -13.75 4.28
C LYS A 438 -63.90 -14.12 3.78
N ALA A 439 -64.03 -14.47 2.50
CA ALA A 439 -65.32 -14.88 1.90
C ALA A 439 -65.72 -16.35 2.15
N GLY A 440 -64.92 -17.14 2.89
CA GLY A 440 -65.19 -18.57 3.12
C GLY A 440 -64.90 -19.47 1.90
N LEU A 441 -64.26 -18.95 0.86
CA LEU A 441 -63.94 -19.66 -0.40
C LEU A 441 -62.51 -20.26 -0.43
N GLY A 442 -61.81 -20.26 0.71
CA GLY A 442 -60.49 -20.82 0.88
C GLY A 442 -60.19 -21.14 2.34
N ASN A 443 -59.12 -21.88 2.59
CA ASN A 443 -58.65 -22.22 3.93
C ASN A 443 -57.44 -21.34 4.36
N TYR A 444 -57.15 -21.35 5.65
CA TYR A 444 -56.04 -20.60 6.24
C TYR A 444 -54.66 -20.99 5.69
N LEU A 445 -54.46 -22.28 5.34
CA LEU A 445 -53.21 -22.77 4.77
C LEU A 445 -52.84 -22.06 3.46
N ASN A 446 -53.84 -21.72 2.62
CA ASN A 446 -53.60 -20.96 1.40
C ASN A 446 -53.12 -19.54 1.69
N VAL A 447 -53.65 -18.89 2.74
CA VAL A 447 -53.20 -17.58 3.20
C VAL A 447 -51.75 -17.65 3.70
N LEU A 448 -51.45 -18.64 4.55
CA LEU A 448 -50.12 -18.86 5.13
C LEU A 448 -49.05 -19.13 4.06
N THR A 449 -49.37 -19.94 3.07
CA THR A 449 -48.49 -20.26 1.94
C THR A 449 -48.21 -19.00 1.10
N ALA A 450 -49.25 -18.24 0.77
CA ALA A 450 -49.08 -16.99 -0.01
C ALA A 450 -48.33 -15.93 0.78
N GLU A 451 -48.56 -15.81 2.10
CA GLU A 451 -47.80 -14.93 2.99
C GLU A 451 -46.32 -15.26 2.99
N THR A 452 -45.96 -16.52 3.17
CA THR A 452 -44.58 -16.98 3.17
C THR A 452 -43.87 -16.58 1.88
N ASN A 453 -44.52 -16.76 0.72
CA ASN A 453 -43.98 -16.36 -0.57
C ASN A 453 -43.78 -14.83 -0.68
N VAL A 454 -44.75 -14.02 -0.25
CA VAL A 454 -44.62 -12.55 -0.24
C VAL A 454 -43.46 -12.10 0.62
N LEU A 455 -43.28 -12.70 1.79
CA LEU A 455 -42.19 -12.37 2.71
C LEU A 455 -40.82 -12.64 2.09
N VAL A 456 -40.67 -13.79 1.44
CA VAL A 456 -39.44 -14.14 0.72
C VAL A 456 -39.15 -13.09 -0.36
N GLN A 457 -40.17 -12.74 -1.18
CA GLN A 457 -39.98 -11.76 -2.26
C GLN A 457 -39.66 -10.35 -1.72
N ARG A 458 -40.34 -9.90 -0.67
CA ARG A 458 -40.03 -8.59 -0.05
C ARG A 458 -38.60 -8.51 0.50
N ARG A 459 -38.12 -9.56 1.19
CA ARG A 459 -36.76 -9.65 1.70
C ARG A 459 -35.73 -9.63 0.56
N GLN A 460 -35.97 -10.44 -0.49
CA GLN A 460 -35.12 -10.50 -1.66
C GLN A 460 -35.01 -9.14 -2.39
N ALA A 461 -36.11 -8.40 -2.49
CA ALA A 461 -36.12 -7.07 -3.08
C ALA A 461 -35.22 -6.10 -2.31
N VAL A 462 -35.32 -6.09 -0.97
CA VAL A 462 -34.43 -5.29 -0.10
C VAL A 462 -32.97 -5.71 -0.28
N ASP A 463 -32.69 -7.00 -0.32
CA ASP A 463 -31.34 -7.53 -0.46
C ASP A 463 -30.73 -7.17 -1.80
N LEU A 464 -31.48 -7.26 -2.90
CA LEU A 464 -31.03 -6.87 -4.22
C LEU A 464 -30.82 -5.35 -4.36
N ALA A 465 -31.67 -4.54 -3.74
CA ALA A 465 -31.49 -3.10 -3.71
C ALA A 465 -30.19 -2.71 -2.99
N ALA A 466 -29.93 -3.27 -1.83
CA ALA A 466 -28.70 -3.05 -1.08
C ALA A 466 -27.46 -3.57 -1.83
N ARG A 467 -27.56 -4.75 -2.45
CA ARG A 467 -26.48 -5.34 -3.25
C ARG A 467 -26.13 -4.48 -4.47
N ALA A 468 -27.12 -3.84 -5.10
CA ALA A 468 -26.88 -2.91 -6.21
C ALA A 468 -26.00 -1.74 -5.79
N LEU A 469 -26.26 -1.14 -4.62
CA LEU A 469 -25.45 -0.06 -4.05
C LEU A 469 -24.04 -0.56 -3.65
N ASP A 470 -23.95 -1.75 -3.03
CA ASP A 470 -22.67 -2.33 -2.62
C ASP A 470 -21.74 -2.62 -3.81
N VAL A 471 -22.29 -3.11 -4.91
CA VAL A 471 -21.55 -3.36 -6.15
C VAL A 471 -21.05 -2.05 -6.76
N GLN A 472 -21.80 -0.96 -6.68
CA GLN A 472 -21.34 0.35 -7.15
C GLN A 472 -20.19 0.90 -6.29
N VAL A 473 -20.27 0.76 -4.97
CA VAL A 473 -19.14 1.07 -4.07
C VAL A 473 -17.93 0.20 -4.43
N GLY A 474 -18.16 -1.09 -4.67
CA GLY A 474 -17.14 -2.03 -5.13
C GLY A 474 -16.49 -1.60 -6.43
N LEU A 475 -17.30 -1.18 -7.41
CA LEU A 475 -16.81 -0.71 -8.70
C LEU A 475 -16.03 0.61 -8.56
N ALA A 476 -16.54 1.58 -7.80
CA ALA A 476 -15.81 2.83 -7.52
C ALA A 476 -14.42 2.56 -6.92
N ARG A 477 -14.33 1.63 -5.94
CA ARG A 477 -13.07 1.20 -5.36
C ARG A 477 -12.18 0.49 -6.38
N ALA A 478 -12.72 -0.44 -7.14
CA ALA A 478 -11.98 -1.27 -8.09
C ALA A 478 -11.36 -0.45 -9.24
N VAL A 479 -12.02 0.64 -9.66
CA VAL A 479 -11.47 1.58 -10.66
C VAL A 479 -10.59 2.67 -10.04
N GLY A 480 -10.26 2.57 -8.74
CA GLY A 480 -9.27 3.41 -8.06
C GLY A 480 -9.81 4.51 -7.17
N GLY A 481 -11.14 4.65 -7.00
CA GLY A 481 -11.75 5.60 -6.06
C GLY A 481 -11.34 7.06 -6.26
N GLY A 482 -11.07 7.47 -7.50
CA GLY A 482 -10.67 8.83 -7.85
C GLY A 482 -9.18 9.16 -7.64
N TYR A 483 -8.34 8.16 -7.39
CA TYR A 483 -6.90 8.38 -7.36
C TYR A 483 -6.38 8.79 -8.74
N THR A 484 -5.56 9.83 -8.75
CA THR A 484 -4.78 10.26 -9.91
C THR A 484 -3.31 10.16 -9.54
N ALA A 485 -2.56 9.30 -10.21
CA ALA A 485 -1.11 9.22 -10.02
C ALA A 485 -0.48 10.57 -10.37
N ALA A 486 0.40 11.09 -9.52
CA ALA A 486 1.38 12.08 -9.96
C ALA A 486 2.14 11.47 -11.16
N ALA A 487 2.29 12.24 -12.25
CA ALA A 487 2.92 11.74 -13.46
C ALA A 487 4.27 11.10 -13.12
N LEU A 488 4.38 9.79 -13.34
CA LEU A 488 5.65 9.09 -13.25
C LEU A 488 6.60 9.75 -14.25
N PRO A 489 7.82 10.16 -13.87
CA PRO A 489 8.82 10.50 -14.86
C PRO A 489 9.02 9.24 -15.72
N VAL A 490 8.69 9.34 -17.00
CA VAL A 490 8.94 8.27 -17.99
C VAL A 490 10.46 8.15 -18.12
N GLN A 491 11.09 7.36 -17.24
CA GLN A 491 12.42 6.85 -17.51
C GLN A 491 12.25 5.76 -18.58
N GLN A 492 12.58 6.11 -19.82
CA GLN A 492 12.89 5.14 -20.83
C GLN A 492 13.92 4.19 -20.24
N VAL A 493 13.54 2.93 -20.02
CA VAL A 493 14.49 1.86 -19.78
C VAL A 493 15.26 1.73 -21.09
N ALA A 494 16.42 2.41 -21.14
CA ALA A 494 17.38 2.22 -22.19
C ALA A 494 17.80 0.76 -22.11
N GLY A 495 17.35 -0.04 -23.09
CA GLY A 495 17.89 -1.36 -23.31
C GLY A 495 19.34 -1.22 -23.79
N GLU A 496 20.28 -1.74 -23.04
CA GLU A 496 21.57 -2.25 -23.45
C GLU A 496 21.97 -3.45 -22.58
#